data_2ff975726582230466469256d0d3d54d
#
_entry.id   2ff975726582230466469256d0d3d54d
#
_cell.length_a   1.000
_cell.length_b   1.000
_cell.length_c   1.000
_cell.angle_alpha   90.00
_cell.angle_beta   90.00
_cell.angle_gamma   90.00
#
_symmetry.space_group_name_H-M   'P 1'
#
loop_
_entity.id
_entity.type
_entity.pdbx_description
1 polymer ?
#
loop_
_entity_poly.entity_id
_entity_poly.type
_entity_poly.pdbx_seq_one_letter_code
_entity_poly.pdbx_strand_id
1 'polypeptide(L)'
;MNYIGTWVFHSIATMNDKDEIVFLSAEEYMKAPMPYVDETDEEAVADELRERKRMVSTHLKVCTDGKLYMLSPLPEGVPQEEVDKAVAAGIITLVDGMMTDRPLMWEERDGDLWYDTGIEGELFGEKTDSWVKAIDDEGFFIFATTRFVKA
;
A
#
# COMPACT_ATOMS: atom_id res chain seq x y z
N MET A 1 19.87 6.21 7.75
CA MET A 1 19.24 5.81 6.47
C MET A 1 18.45 6.98 5.90
N ASN A 2 18.51 7.19 4.61
CA ASN A 2 17.66 8.21 3.96
C ASN A 2 16.32 7.59 3.58
N TYR A 3 15.26 8.01 4.25
CA TYR A 3 13.91 7.49 4.00
C TYR A 3 13.19 8.20 2.86
N ILE A 4 13.68 9.37 2.45
CA ILE A 4 13.06 10.17 1.40
C ILE A 4 13.14 9.47 0.06
N GLY A 5 12.04 9.42 -0.67
CA GLY A 5 11.97 8.84 -2.01
C GLY A 5 10.81 7.85 -2.18
N THR A 6 10.91 7.07 -3.23
CA THR A 6 9.88 6.10 -3.60
C THR A 6 10.23 4.72 -3.05
N TRP A 7 9.22 4.06 -2.48
CA TRP A 7 9.30 2.68 -2.00
C TRP A 7 8.34 1.85 -2.83
N VAL A 8 8.82 0.71 -3.34
CA VAL A 8 8.03 -0.15 -4.22
C VAL A 8 7.68 -1.46 -3.54
N PHE A 9 6.63 -2.11 -4.03
CA PHE A 9 6.17 -3.40 -3.51
C PHE A 9 7.30 -4.43 -3.51
N HIS A 10 7.45 -5.15 -2.42
CA HIS A 10 8.37 -6.28 -2.30
C HIS A 10 7.60 -7.59 -2.10
N SER A 11 6.77 -7.65 -1.07
CA SER A 11 6.05 -8.87 -0.72
C SER A 11 4.81 -8.55 0.11
N ILE A 12 3.90 -9.50 0.17
CA ILE A 12 2.67 -9.38 0.96
C ILE A 12 2.49 -10.62 1.85
N ALA A 13 2.06 -10.39 3.09
CA ALA A 13 1.78 -11.46 4.03
C ALA A 13 0.46 -12.14 3.70
N THR A 14 0.48 -13.47 3.64
CA THR A 14 -0.70 -14.31 3.48
C THR A 14 -0.63 -15.49 4.44
N MET A 15 -1.76 -16.18 4.63
CA MET A 15 -1.81 -17.43 5.38
C MET A 15 -1.74 -18.61 4.42
N ASN A 16 -0.88 -19.60 4.72
CA ASN A 16 -0.84 -20.84 3.96
C ASN A 16 -1.84 -21.86 4.53
N ASP A 17 -1.87 -23.07 3.97
CA ASP A 17 -2.79 -24.16 4.39
C ASP A 17 -2.55 -24.63 5.82
N LYS A 18 -1.41 -24.31 6.41
CA LYS A 18 -1.04 -24.68 7.78
C LYS A 18 -1.24 -23.54 8.77
N ASP A 19 -1.99 -22.51 8.39
CA ASP A 19 -2.23 -21.29 9.18
C ASP A 19 -0.94 -20.55 9.54
N GLU A 20 0.11 -20.71 8.74
CA GLU A 20 1.36 -19.98 8.89
C GLU A 20 1.38 -18.73 8.03
N ILE A 21 1.94 -17.64 8.56
CA ILE A 21 2.13 -16.41 7.79
C ILE A 21 3.33 -16.58 6.87
N VAL A 22 3.11 -16.40 5.57
CA VAL A 22 4.16 -16.42 4.55
C VAL A 22 4.11 -15.13 3.75
N PHE A 23 5.25 -14.68 3.25
CA PHE A 23 5.34 -13.51 2.40
C PHE A 23 5.50 -13.93 0.95
N LEU A 24 4.59 -13.46 0.09
CA LEU A 24 4.60 -13.76 -1.34
C LEU A 24 5.16 -12.59 -2.12
N SER A 25 6.02 -12.89 -3.11
CA SER A 25 6.44 -11.91 -4.11
C SER A 25 5.26 -11.50 -4.99
N ALA A 26 5.44 -10.46 -5.82
CA ALA A 26 4.41 -10.03 -6.76
C ALA A 26 3.96 -11.18 -7.67
N GLU A 27 4.91 -11.93 -8.23
CA GLU A 27 4.63 -13.06 -9.11
C GLU A 27 3.87 -14.17 -8.39
N GLU A 28 4.31 -14.55 -7.20
CA GLU A 28 3.65 -15.55 -6.38
C GLU A 28 2.25 -15.13 -5.98
N TYR A 29 2.07 -13.88 -5.61
CA TYR A 29 0.78 -13.33 -5.20
C TYR A 29 -0.22 -13.34 -6.36
N MET A 30 0.22 -12.97 -7.57
CA MET A 30 -0.64 -12.99 -8.77
C MET A 30 -1.11 -14.39 -9.12
N LYS A 31 -0.35 -15.42 -8.79
CA LYS A 31 -0.65 -16.83 -9.06
C LYS A 31 -1.26 -17.58 -7.88
N ALA A 32 -1.37 -16.94 -6.72
CA ALA A 32 -1.87 -17.59 -5.51
C ALA A 32 -3.34 -18.02 -5.67
N PRO A 33 -3.78 -19.11 -5.01
CA PRO A 33 -5.17 -19.55 -5.03
C PRO A 33 -6.14 -18.47 -4.57
N MET A 34 -7.37 -18.54 -5.05
CA MET A 34 -8.46 -17.61 -4.74
C MET A 34 -9.61 -18.34 -4.06
N PRO A 35 -9.45 -18.89 -2.82
CA PRO A 35 -10.45 -19.74 -2.19
C PRO A 35 -11.78 -19.03 -1.90
N TYR A 36 -11.76 -17.70 -1.83
CA TYR A 36 -12.92 -16.84 -1.58
C TYR A 36 -13.60 -16.35 -2.87
N VAL A 37 -13.10 -16.75 -4.05
CA VAL A 37 -13.63 -16.38 -5.36
C VAL A 37 -14.13 -17.62 -6.05
N ASP A 38 -15.31 -17.52 -6.70
CA ASP A 38 -15.80 -18.59 -7.56
C ASP A 38 -14.96 -18.63 -8.85
N GLU A 39 -14.07 -19.61 -8.96
CA GLU A 39 -13.16 -19.76 -10.10
C GLU A 39 -13.87 -20.10 -11.41
N THR A 40 -15.16 -20.47 -11.35
CA THR A 40 -16.00 -20.69 -12.54
C THR A 40 -16.61 -19.39 -13.07
N ASP A 41 -16.57 -18.34 -12.28
CA ASP A 41 -17.00 -16.98 -12.66
C ASP A 41 -15.81 -16.19 -13.19
N GLU A 42 -15.69 -16.09 -14.51
CA GLU A 42 -14.59 -15.42 -15.18
C GLU A 42 -14.47 -13.93 -14.80
N GLU A 43 -15.61 -13.26 -14.57
CA GLU A 43 -15.64 -11.85 -14.19
C GLU A 43 -15.10 -11.66 -12.77
N ALA A 44 -15.48 -12.53 -11.84
CA ALA A 44 -15.00 -12.49 -10.46
C ALA A 44 -13.49 -12.74 -10.39
N VAL A 45 -12.98 -13.68 -11.18
CA VAL A 45 -11.53 -13.96 -11.27
C VAL A 45 -10.79 -12.75 -11.85
N ALA A 46 -11.33 -12.15 -12.92
CA ALA A 46 -10.72 -10.97 -13.54
C ALA A 46 -10.68 -9.78 -12.57
N ASP A 47 -11.72 -9.56 -11.79
CA ASP A 47 -11.77 -8.50 -10.77
C ASP A 47 -10.72 -8.71 -9.69
N GLU A 48 -10.57 -9.94 -9.20
CA GLU A 48 -9.56 -10.27 -8.20
C GLU A 48 -8.13 -10.05 -8.73
N LEU A 49 -7.87 -10.45 -9.97
CA LEU A 49 -6.57 -10.24 -10.60
C LEU A 49 -6.26 -8.75 -10.79
N ARG A 50 -7.27 -7.94 -11.11
CA ARG A 50 -7.07 -6.48 -11.19
C ARG A 50 -6.71 -5.88 -9.84
N GLU A 51 -7.38 -6.31 -8.75
CA GLU A 51 -7.07 -5.86 -7.40
C GLU A 51 -5.67 -6.28 -6.97
N ARG A 52 -5.26 -7.51 -7.27
CA ARG A 52 -3.91 -7.99 -6.98
C ARG A 52 -2.86 -7.21 -7.76
N LYS A 53 -3.10 -6.94 -9.04
CA LYS A 53 -2.22 -6.14 -9.88
C LYS A 53 -2.08 -4.72 -9.36
N ARG A 54 -3.18 -4.12 -8.91
CA ARG A 54 -3.16 -2.80 -8.28
C ARG A 54 -2.30 -2.81 -7.02
N MET A 55 -2.45 -3.82 -6.18
CA MET A 55 -1.68 -3.96 -4.93
C MET A 55 -0.17 -4.05 -5.21
N VAL A 56 0.25 -4.93 -6.12
CA VAL A 56 1.67 -5.11 -6.44
C VAL A 56 2.28 -3.91 -7.17
N SER A 57 1.45 -3.05 -7.73
CA SER A 57 1.86 -1.81 -8.42
C SER A 57 1.79 -0.58 -7.51
N THR A 58 1.40 -0.73 -6.25
CA THR A 58 1.33 0.36 -5.28
C THR A 58 2.73 0.79 -4.88
N HIS A 59 2.93 2.11 -4.81
CA HIS A 59 4.17 2.71 -4.32
C HIS A 59 3.88 3.55 -3.08
N LEU A 60 4.89 3.71 -2.22
CA LEU A 60 4.88 4.69 -1.15
C LEU A 60 5.87 5.80 -1.52
N LYS A 61 5.48 7.04 -1.30
CA LYS A 61 6.37 8.19 -1.52
C LYS A 61 6.54 8.96 -0.23
N VAL A 62 7.77 8.98 0.28
CA VAL A 62 8.17 9.72 1.48
C VAL A 62 8.74 11.06 1.03
N CYS A 63 8.08 12.15 1.40
CA CYS A 63 8.42 13.49 0.96
C CYS A 63 9.11 14.30 2.06
N THR A 64 9.93 15.27 1.67
CA THR A 64 10.67 16.14 2.59
C THR A 64 9.77 17.04 3.45
N ASP A 65 8.54 17.28 3.01
CA ASP A 65 7.56 18.13 3.72
C ASP A 65 6.80 17.41 4.84
N GLY A 66 7.20 16.18 5.19
CA GLY A 66 6.55 15.38 6.23
C GLY A 66 5.33 14.61 5.75
N LYS A 67 5.10 14.54 4.45
CA LYS A 67 3.99 13.79 3.86
C LYS A 67 4.43 12.44 3.33
N LEU A 68 3.57 11.45 3.51
CA LEU A 68 3.72 10.09 2.99
C LEU A 68 2.51 9.79 2.11
N TYR A 69 2.75 9.52 0.84
CA TYR A 69 1.68 9.18 -0.10
C TYR A 69 1.66 7.69 -0.40
N MET A 70 0.46 7.09 -0.40
CA MET A 70 0.23 5.78 -0.99
C MET A 70 -0.27 6.00 -2.42
N LEU A 71 0.50 5.56 -3.40
CA LEU A 71 0.25 5.80 -4.81
C LEU A 71 -0.24 4.52 -5.48
N SER A 72 -1.35 4.60 -6.20
CA SER A 72 -1.89 3.50 -7.01
C SER A 72 -1.89 3.89 -8.47
N PRO A 73 -1.67 2.94 -9.40
CA PRO A 73 -1.73 3.24 -10.81
C PRO A 73 -3.16 3.62 -11.22
N LEU A 74 -3.27 4.45 -12.26
CA LEU A 74 -4.56 4.73 -12.88
C LEU A 74 -5.15 3.44 -13.44
N PRO A 75 -6.49 3.26 -13.41
CA PRO A 75 -7.13 2.11 -14.02
C PRO A 75 -6.81 2.03 -15.52
N GLU A 76 -6.61 0.81 -16.02
CA GLU A 76 -6.35 0.61 -17.44
C GLU A 76 -7.58 0.98 -18.29
N GLY A 77 -7.34 1.56 -19.45
CA GLY A 77 -8.39 1.89 -20.41
C GLY A 77 -9.22 3.13 -20.09
N VAL A 78 -8.86 3.88 -19.02
CA VAL A 78 -9.55 5.13 -18.70
C VAL A 78 -9.02 6.25 -19.60
N PRO A 79 -9.90 6.95 -20.36
CA PRO A 79 -9.47 8.07 -21.20
C PRO A 79 -8.87 9.20 -20.37
N GLN A 80 -7.87 9.88 -20.91
CA GLN A 80 -7.22 11.02 -20.24
C GLN A 80 -8.23 12.11 -19.86
N GLU A 81 -9.25 12.32 -20.69
CA GLU A 81 -10.32 13.28 -20.41
C GLU A 81 -11.07 12.97 -19.11
N GLU A 82 -11.35 11.69 -18.85
CA GLU A 82 -12.01 11.26 -17.62
C GLU A 82 -11.11 11.47 -16.40
N VAL A 83 -9.81 11.21 -16.55
CA VAL A 83 -8.82 11.47 -15.50
C VAL A 83 -8.78 12.96 -15.17
N ASP A 84 -8.72 13.81 -16.18
CA ASP A 84 -8.67 15.27 -16.02
C ASP A 84 -9.93 15.80 -15.31
N LYS A 85 -11.09 15.25 -15.63
CA LYS A 85 -12.35 15.60 -14.97
C LYS A 85 -12.35 15.20 -13.49
N ALA A 86 -11.85 14.01 -13.17
CA ALA A 86 -11.78 13.53 -11.80
C ALA A 86 -10.82 14.37 -10.95
N VAL A 87 -9.69 14.77 -11.51
CA VAL A 87 -8.73 15.67 -10.85
C VAL A 87 -9.36 17.05 -10.62
N ALA A 88 -10.00 17.62 -11.65
CA ALA A 88 -10.65 18.93 -11.55
C ALA A 88 -11.79 18.93 -10.51
N ALA A 89 -12.52 17.83 -10.40
CA ALA A 89 -13.60 17.68 -9.43
C ALA A 89 -13.12 17.36 -8.01
N GLY A 90 -11.81 17.17 -7.80
CA GLY A 90 -11.25 16.82 -6.50
C GLY A 90 -11.51 15.37 -6.06
N ILE A 91 -11.92 14.51 -6.99
CA ILE A 91 -12.19 13.09 -6.70
C ILE A 91 -10.89 12.32 -6.51
N ILE A 92 -9.88 12.61 -7.33
CA ILE A 92 -8.55 12.03 -7.21
C ILE A 92 -7.48 13.12 -7.21
N THR A 93 -6.34 12.80 -6.61
CA THR A 93 -5.12 13.63 -6.68
C THR A 93 -4.05 12.82 -7.37
N LEU A 94 -3.29 13.45 -8.27
CA LEU A 94 -2.17 12.79 -8.95
C LEU A 94 -0.84 13.24 -8.35
N VAL A 95 0.01 12.26 -8.08
CA VAL A 95 1.41 12.47 -7.69
C VAL A 95 2.24 11.50 -8.53
N ASP A 96 3.21 12.02 -9.27
CA ASP A 96 4.04 11.23 -10.20
C ASP A 96 3.21 10.43 -11.22
N GLY A 97 2.07 10.96 -11.63
CA GLY A 97 1.16 10.30 -12.59
C GLY A 97 0.33 9.17 -12.01
N MET A 98 0.38 8.95 -10.70
CA MET A 98 -0.38 7.93 -10.00
C MET A 98 -1.44 8.55 -9.09
N MET A 99 -2.50 7.80 -8.79
CA MET A 99 -3.58 8.25 -7.92
C MET A 99 -3.19 8.14 -6.45
N THR A 100 -3.61 9.11 -5.67
CA THR A 100 -3.50 9.07 -4.22
C THR A 100 -4.72 9.69 -3.56
N ASP A 101 -4.93 9.34 -2.30
CA ASP A 101 -5.87 9.97 -1.40
C ASP A 101 -5.16 11.04 -0.54
N ARG A 102 -5.62 11.21 0.69
CA ARG A 102 -4.94 12.07 1.66
C ARG A 102 -3.55 11.55 1.94
N PRO A 103 -2.54 12.44 2.00
CA PRO A 103 -1.23 12.03 2.50
C PRO A 103 -1.34 11.69 3.98
N LEU A 104 -0.54 10.71 4.40
CA LEU A 104 -0.27 10.46 5.81
C LEU A 104 0.88 11.37 6.24
N MET A 105 1.03 11.57 7.53
CA MET A 105 2.17 12.29 8.08
C MET A 105 3.25 11.31 8.52
N TRP A 106 4.50 11.67 8.31
CA TRP A 106 5.63 10.88 8.79
C TRP A 106 6.63 11.77 9.51
N GLU A 107 7.41 11.18 10.39
CA GLU A 107 8.52 11.86 11.06
C GLU A 107 9.61 10.86 11.41
N GLU A 108 10.80 11.39 11.66
CA GLU A 108 11.91 10.59 12.14
C GLU A 108 11.97 10.71 13.66
N ARG A 109 11.98 9.56 14.36
CA ARG A 109 12.12 9.48 15.81
C ARG A 109 13.30 8.55 16.15
N ASP A 110 14.31 9.07 16.83
CA ASP A 110 15.48 8.29 17.23
C ASP A 110 16.16 7.53 16.09
N GLY A 111 16.20 8.13 14.90
CA GLY A 111 16.76 7.52 13.70
C GLY A 111 15.83 6.60 12.91
N ASP A 112 14.62 6.37 13.40
CA ASP A 112 13.62 5.51 12.75
C ASP A 112 12.51 6.34 12.11
N LEU A 113 11.94 5.82 11.01
CA LEU A 113 10.78 6.43 10.38
C LEU A 113 9.51 5.94 11.05
N TRP A 114 8.65 6.90 11.43
CA TRP A 114 7.32 6.66 11.98
C TRP A 114 6.28 7.36 11.12
N TYR A 115 5.12 6.76 10.95
CA TYR A 115 4.01 7.41 10.26
C TYR A 115 2.74 7.36 11.09
N ASP A 116 1.87 8.35 10.88
CA ASP A 116 0.60 8.47 11.57
C ASP A 116 -0.50 7.71 10.81
N THR A 117 -1.03 6.66 11.41
CA THR A 117 -2.14 5.89 10.81
C THR A 117 -3.46 6.66 10.85
N GLY A 118 -3.55 7.69 11.68
CA GLY A 118 -4.80 8.41 11.94
C GLY A 118 -5.81 7.62 12.78
N ILE A 119 -5.43 6.46 13.25
CA ILE A 119 -6.31 5.57 14.01
C ILE A 119 -5.80 5.49 15.44
N GLU A 120 -6.55 6.06 16.38
CA GLU A 120 -6.31 5.89 17.81
C GLU A 120 -6.97 4.61 18.28
N GLY A 121 -6.25 3.81 19.04
CA GLY A 121 -6.76 2.58 19.63
C GLY A 121 -6.80 2.63 21.15
N GLU A 122 -7.39 1.63 21.75
CA GLU A 122 -7.38 1.41 23.19
C GLU A 122 -7.03 -0.05 23.45
N LEU A 123 -6.04 -0.29 24.31
CA LEU A 123 -5.59 -1.61 24.69
C LEU A 123 -5.52 -1.67 26.21
N PHE A 124 -6.27 -2.58 26.82
CA PHE A 124 -6.36 -2.75 28.29
C PHE A 124 -6.68 -1.46 29.06
N GLY A 125 -7.55 -0.61 28.49
CA GLY A 125 -7.96 0.65 29.10
C GLY A 125 -6.98 1.81 28.87
N GLU A 126 -5.88 1.59 28.15
CA GLU A 126 -4.91 2.63 27.79
C GLU A 126 -5.02 2.99 26.31
N LYS A 127 -4.94 4.30 26.03
CA LYS A 127 -4.93 4.76 24.64
C LYS A 127 -3.62 4.39 23.96
N THR A 128 -3.71 3.80 22.77
CA THR A 128 -2.54 3.53 21.94
C THR A 128 -2.32 4.69 20.98
N ASP A 129 -1.04 4.97 20.70
CA ASP A 129 -0.62 6.01 19.76
C ASP A 129 -1.07 5.64 18.34
N SER A 130 -1.52 6.63 17.56
CA SER A 130 -1.80 6.46 16.13
C SER A 130 -0.55 6.31 15.28
N TRP A 131 0.61 6.65 15.81
CA TRP A 131 1.90 6.55 15.11
C TRP A 131 2.50 5.17 15.26
N VAL A 132 3.02 4.64 14.15
CA VAL A 132 3.68 3.33 14.13
C VAL A 132 5.05 3.42 13.47
N LYS A 133 5.98 2.61 13.96
CA LYS A 133 7.31 2.47 13.37
C LYS A 133 7.18 1.75 12.03
N ALA A 134 7.75 2.32 10.98
CA ALA A 134 7.54 1.86 9.61
C ALA A 134 8.60 0.87 9.12
N ILE A 135 9.86 1.06 9.50
CA ILE A 135 10.97 0.26 8.98
C ILE A 135 11.31 -0.85 9.96
N ASP A 136 11.31 -2.09 9.50
CA ASP A 136 11.71 -3.24 10.31
C ASP A 136 13.25 -3.41 10.36
N ASP A 137 13.71 -4.43 11.10
CA ASP A 137 15.13 -4.70 11.28
C ASP A 137 15.82 -5.15 9.98
N GLU A 138 15.05 -5.63 9.00
CA GLU A 138 15.55 -6.04 7.68
C GLU A 138 15.58 -4.90 6.67
N GLY A 139 15.09 -3.72 7.04
CA GLY A 139 15.07 -2.54 6.18
C GLY A 139 13.84 -2.41 5.28
N PHE A 140 12.81 -3.25 5.50
CA PHE A 140 11.55 -3.13 4.78
C PHE A 140 10.66 -2.06 5.41
N PHE A 141 9.98 -1.31 4.54
CA PHE A 141 8.89 -0.45 4.98
C PHE A 141 7.64 -1.33 5.10
N ILE A 142 7.12 -1.45 6.30
CA ILE A 142 5.93 -2.26 6.59
C ILE A 142 4.71 -1.35 6.60
N PHE A 143 3.80 -1.59 5.67
CA PHE A 143 2.52 -0.88 5.61
C PHE A 143 1.40 -1.92 5.57
N ALA A 144 0.63 -2.02 6.66
CA ALA A 144 -0.36 -3.09 6.86
C ALA A 144 0.29 -4.47 6.70
N THR A 145 -0.12 -5.27 5.74
CA THR A 145 0.42 -6.62 5.48
C THR A 145 1.50 -6.63 4.40
N THR A 146 1.90 -5.48 3.89
CA THR A 146 2.78 -5.37 2.72
C THR A 146 4.15 -4.83 3.12
N ARG A 147 5.18 -5.42 2.54
CA ARG A 147 6.56 -4.96 2.64
C ARG A 147 6.95 -4.20 1.39
N PHE A 148 7.58 -3.05 1.57
CA PHE A 148 8.09 -2.21 0.48
C PHE A 148 9.60 -2.07 0.62
N VAL A 149 10.28 -1.94 -0.51
CA VAL A 149 11.72 -1.66 -0.56
C VAL A 149 11.95 -0.34 -1.28
N LYS A 150 13.03 0.34 -0.94
CA LYS A 150 13.38 1.59 -1.58
C LYS A 150 13.78 1.35 -3.04
N ALA A 151 13.15 2.11 -3.92
CA ALA A 151 13.43 2.04 -5.36
C ALA A 151 14.82 2.55 -5.70
#